data_f3e10b986255be030982206b7b7859cc
#
_entry.id   f3e10b986255be030982206b7b7859cc
#
_cell.length_a   1.000
_cell.length_b   1.000
_cell.length_c   1.000
_cell.angle_alpha   90.00
_cell.angle_beta   90.00
_cell.angle_gamma   90.00
#
_symmetry.space_group_name_H-M   'P 1'
#
loop_
_entity.id
_entity.type
_entity.pdbx_description
1 polymer ?
#
loop_
_entity_poly.entity_id
_entity_poly.type
_entity_poly.pdbx_seq_one_letter_code
_entity_poly.pdbx_strand_id
1 'polypeptide(L)'
;MFFIISKGRPENVGPMQKHFEGSGIWPTWIVGRGEADAYKEKGARHAVAGGGLCASRNLAIEIAKSKNCVCVEMSDDLQFFQIIHHDGKYVKLSQEDANTRSKQFVWASPVSAARYIEVKMRSLKARLGGAYVNVNKGYAMMCPPVSTSNFCVGDFLVIDSTSIPRFDCEMTLKEDYDFTAQHLHTYGQIARLNRVFVKAKHYTNAGGAVAVRNDEREQYNIKILRRKWPGVFRAHPFRGPNEVRM
;
A
#
# COMPACT_ATOMS: atom_id res chain seq x y z
N MET A 1 -10.77 0.88 9.60
CA MET A 1 -11.59 0.06 8.67
C MET A 1 -10.67 -0.51 7.60
N PHE A 2 -10.97 -1.71 7.09
CA PHE A 2 -10.15 -2.37 6.06
C PHE A 2 -10.91 -2.39 4.73
N PHE A 3 -10.23 -1.97 3.67
CA PHE A 3 -10.77 -1.92 2.32
C PHE A 3 -9.85 -2.68 1.36
N ILE A 4 -10.42 -3.56 0.56
CA ILE A 4 -9.71 -4.28 -0.50
C ILE A 4 -10.15 -3.68 -1.83
N ILE A 5 -9.19 -3.11 -2.56
CA ILE A 5 -9.43 -2.51 -3.87
C ILE A 5 -9.22 -3.59 -4.92
N SER A 6 -10.25 -3.88 -5.69
CA SER A 6 -10.24 -4.97 -6.66
C SER A 6 -11.04 -4.65 -7.91
N LYS A 7 -10.70 -5.30 -9.02
CA LYS A 7 -11.47 -5.23 -10.26
C LYS A 7 -11.30 -6.53 -11.06
N GLY A 8 -12.42 -7.19 -11.38
CA GLY A 8 -12.46 -8.38 -12.25
C GLY A 8 -11.81 -9.62 -11.65
N ARG A 9 -11.71 -9.73 -10.29
CA ARG A 9 -11.04 -10.84 -9.60
C ARG A 9 -11.82 -11.32 -8.38
N PRO A 10 -13.11 -11.69 -8.49
CA PRO A 10 -13.91 -12.13 -7.35
C PRO A 10 -13.36 -13.42 -6.70
N GLU A 11 -12.59 -14.23 -7.44
CA GLU A 11 -11.92 -15.44 -6.92
C GLU A 11 -10.91 -15.14 -5.81
N ASN A 12 -10.41 -13.92 -5.71
CA ASN A 12 -9.49 -13.51 -4.65
C ASN A 12 -10.18 -13.29 -3.29
N VAL A 13 -11.51 -13.30 -3.23
CA VAL A 13 -12.25 -13.10 -1.98
C VAL A 13 -11.86 -14.12 -0.92
N GLY A 14 -11.93 -15.41 -1.24
CA GLY A 14 -11.61 -16.48 -0.30
C GLY A 14 -10.16 -16.40 0.22
N PRO A 15 -9.14 -16.35 -0.65
CA PRO A 15 -7.74 -16.21 -0.24
C PRO A 15 -7.49 -14.97 0.65
N MET A 16 -8.07 -13.83 0.29
CA MET A 16 -7.86 -12.61 1.07
C MET A 16 -8.55 -12.64 2.44
N GLN A 17 -9.74 -13.23 2.53
CA GLN A 17 -10.46 -13.35 3.80
C GLN A 17 -9.74 -14.26 4.81
N LYS A 18 -9.00 -15.28 4.35
CA LYS A 18 -8.17 -16.12 5.22
C LYS A 18 -7.18 -15.31 6.06
N HIS A 19 -6.67 -14.18 5.54
CA HIS A 19 -5.79 -13.31 6.31
C HIS A 19 -6.47 -12.64 7.50
N PHE A 20 -7.80 -12.59 7.52
CA PHE A 20 -8.61 -12.00 8.59
C PHE A 20 -9.22 -13.03 9.54
N GLU A 21 -9.00 -14.34 9.31
CA GLU A 21 -9.53 -15.39 10.20
C GLU A 21 -9.12 -15.15 11.65
N GLY A 22 -10.06 -15.37 12.56
CA GLY A 22 -9.87 -15.16 14.01
C GLY A 22 -9.83 -13.70 14.47
N SER A 23 -9.84 -12.71 13.56
CA SER A 23 -9.79 -11.29 13.92
C SER A 23 -11.15 -10.66 14.20
N GLY A 24 -12.25 -11.31 13.80
CA GLY A 24 -13.61 -10.74 13.83
C GLY A 24 -13.84 -9.58 12.84
N ILE A 25 -12.87 -9.30 11.96
CA ILE A 25 -12.92 -8.19 11.01
C ILE A 25 -13.28 -8.72 9.62
N TRP A 26 -14.21 -8.04 8.97
CA TRP A 26 -14.62 -8.27 7.60
C TRP A 26 -14.27 -7.05 6.77
N PRO A 27 -13.33 -7.17 5.80
CA PRO A 27 -12.97 -6.06 4.95
C PRO A 27 -14.14 -5.70 4.01
N THR A 28 -14.22 -4.42 3.65
CA THR A 28 -15.10 -3.94 2.59
C THR A 28 -14.37 -4.01 1.27
N TRP A 29 -14.94 -4.70 0.31
CA TRP A 29 -14.44 -4.77 -1.07
C TRP A 29 -14.93 -3.57 -1.86
N ILE A 30 -14.03 -2.81 -2.46
CA ILE A 30 -14.37 -1.75 -3.41
C ILE A 30 -13.99 -2.24 -4.79
N VAL A 31 -15.01 -2.51 -5.60
CA VAL A 31 -14.90 -3.29 -6.85
C VAL A 31 -15.34 -2.47 -8.07
N GLY A 32 -15.11 -3.00 -9.26
CA GLY A 32 -15.57 -2.38 -10.50
C GLY A 32 -17.10 -2.19 -10.53
N ARG A 33 -17.55 -1.26 -11.36
CA ARG A 33 -18.99 -1.04 -11.54
C ARG A 33 -19.67 -2.32 -12.03
N GLY A 34 -20.76 -2.71 -11.37
CA GLY A 34 -21.52 -3.91 -11.70
C GLY A 34 -20.92 -5.23 -11.21
N GLU A 35 -19.78 -5.19 -10.50
CA GLU A 35 -19.09 -6.41 -10.04
C GLU A 35 -19.48 -6.83 -8.61
N ALA A 36 -20.16 -5.99 -7.85
CA ALA A 36 -20.37 -6.20 -6.41
C ALA A 36 -21.03 -7.54 -6.07
N ASP A 37 -22.00 -7.98 -6.86
CA ASP A 37 -22.73 -9.22 -6.61
C ASP A 37 -21.83 -10.44 -6.87
N ALA A 38 -20.99 -10.43 -7.90
CA ALA A 38 -20.02 -11.51 -8.14
C ALA A 38 -19.04 -11.69 -6.95
N TYR A 39 -18.63 -10.59 -6.30
CA TYR A 39 -17.79 -10.67 -5.10
C TYR A 39 -18.57 -11.20 -3.89
N LYS A 40 -19.84 -10.80 -3.72
CA LYS A 40 -20.71 -11.36 -2.66
C LYS A 40 -20.97 -12.86 -2.85
N GLU A 41 -21.19 -13.31 -4.07
CA GLU A 41 -21.32 -14.74 -4.41
C GLU A 41 -20.07 -15.54 -4.04
N LYS A 42 -18.88 -14.93 -4.08
CA LYS A 42 -17.62 -15.53 -3.62
C LYS A 42 -17.38 -15.36 -2.11
N GLY A 43 -18.35 -14.81 -1.38
CA GLY A 43 -18.33 -14.72 0.07
C GLY A 43 -17.88 -13.37 0.63
N ALA A 44 -17.73 -12.32 -0.18
CA ALA A 44 -17.48 -10.98 0.34
C ALA A 44 -18.69 -10.49 1.13
N ARG A 45 -18.53 -10.28 2.43
CA ARG A 45 -19.64 -9.81 3.29
C ARG A 45 -20.10 -8.39 2.93
N HIS A 46 -19.14 -7.55 2.53
CA HIS A 46 -19.39 -6.18 2.11
C HIS A 46 -18.67 -5.92 0.79
N ALA A 47 -19.41 -5.60 -0.25
CA ALA A 47 -18.87 -5.19 -1.55
C ALA A 47 -19.65 -3.98 -2.06
N VAL A 48 -18.94 -2.93 -2.45
CA VAL A 48 -19.48 -1.70 -2.98
C VAL A 48 -18.85 -1.37 -4.33
N ALA A 49 -19.64 -0.83 -5.24
CA ALA A 49 -19.14 -0.38 -6.52
C ALA A 49 -18.29 0.90 -6.34
N GLY A 50 -17.08 0.84 -6.83
CA GLY A 50 -16.16 1.98 -6.92
C GLY A 50 -16.20 2.62 -8.31
N GLY A 51 -15.05 2.99 -8.80
CA GLY A 51 -14.85 3.57 -10.13
C GLY A 51 -13.57 3.02 -10.76
N GLY A 52 -12.72 3.91 -11.28
CA GLY A 52 -11.33 3.58 -11.57
C GLY A 52 -10.54 3.40 -10.27
N LEU A 53 -9.26 3.02 -10.39
CA LEU A 53 -8.39 2.74 -9.22
C LEU A 53 -8.40 3.89 -8.20
N CYS A 54 -8.08 5.10 -8.61
CA CYS A 54 -8.02 6.27 -7.72
C CYS A 54 -9.39 6.63 -7.14
N ALA A 55 -10.47 6.53 -7.91
CA ALA A 55 -11.83 6.79 -7.42
C ALA A 55 -12.23 5.76 -6.35
N SER A 56 -11.88 4.48 -6.52
CA SER A 56 -12.13 3.42 -5.53
C SER A 56 -11.33 3.65 -4.25
N ARG A 57 -10.06 4.05 -4.35
CA ARG A 57 -9.23 4.42 -3.20
C ARG A 57 -9.79 5.63 -2.46
N ASN A 58 -10.19 6.68 -3.18
CA ASN A 58 -10.82 7.85 -2.58
C ASN A 58 -12.14 7.50 -1.88
N LEU A 59 -12.95 6.61 -2.46
CA LEU A 59 -14.17 6.12 -1.81
C LEU A 59 -13.88 5.42 -0.47
N ALA A 60 -12.81 4.60 -0.41
CA ALA A 60 -12.37 3.97 0.84
C ALA A 60 -12.04 5.01 1.91
N ILE A 61 -11.29 6.05 1.54
CA ILE A 61 -10.94 7.15 2.44
C ILE A 61 -12.20 7.86 2.94
N GLU A 62 -13.14 8.19 2.06
CA GLU A 62 -14.37 8.89 2.45
C GLU A 62 -15.26 8.04 3.37
N ILE A 63 -15.40 6.74 3.11
CA ILE A 63 -16.14 5.84 4.00
C ILE A 63 -15.47 5.78 5.38
N ALA A 64 -14.15 5.61 5.46
CA ALA A 64 -13.44 5.58 6.72
C ALA A 64 -13.57 6.92 7.48
N LYS A 65 -13.41 8.02 6.77
CA LYS A 65 -13.55 9.38 7.32
C LYS A 65 -14.94 9.63 7.90
N SER A 66 -16.00 9.23 7.19
CA SER A 66 -17.39 9.37 7.67
C SER A 66 -17.66 8.63 8.98
N LYS A 67 -16.85 7.60 9.27
CA LYS A 67 -16.89 6.82 10.52
C LYS A 67 -15.82 7.22 11.52
N ASN A 68 -15.06 8.29 11.24
CA ASN A 68 -13.91 8.73 12.04
C ASN A 68 -12.92 7.59 12.35
N CYS A 69 -12.66 6.74 11.35
CA CYS A 69 -11.80 5.58 11.46
C CYS A 69 -10.56 5.73 10.56
N VAL A 70 -9.46 5.11 10.97
CA VAL A 70 -8.31 4.92 10.11
C VAL A 70 -8.71 4.07 8.90
N CYS A 71 -8.33 4.51 7.70
CA CYS A 71 -8.50 3.78 6.46
C CYS A 71 -7.29 2.88 6.22
N VAL A 72 -7.52 1.58 6.08
CA VAL A 72 -6.49 0.62 5.65
C VAL A 72 -6.86 0.13 4.26
N GLU A 73 -6.09 0.54 3.25
CA GLU A 73 -6.26 0.08 1.87
C GLU A 73 -5.31 -1.04 1.54
N MET A 74 -5.80 -2.05 0.83
CA MET A 74 -5.06 -3.24 0.46
C MET A 74 -5.32 -3.62 -1.00
N SER A 75 -4.27 -4.16 -1.65
CA SER A 75 -4.45 -4.92 -2.89
C SER A 75 -5.15 -6.26 -2.63
N ASP A 76 -5.83 -6.79 -3.64
CA ASP A 76 -6.64 -8.01 -3.56
C ASP A 76 -5.84 -9.30 -3.78
N ASP A 77 -4.53 -9.21 -3.94
CA ASP A 77 -3.65 -10.32 -4.29
C ASP A 77 -2.47 -10.50 -3.30
N LEU A 78 -2.64 -10.03 -2.06
CA LEU A 78 -1.63 -10.16 -1.03
C LEU A 78 -1.47 -11.61 -0.58
N GLN A 79 -0.23 -12.07 -0.55
CA GLN A 79 0.12 -13.46 -0.23
C GLN A 79 0.46 -13.67 1.24
N PHE A 80 1.11 -12.68 1.85
CA PHE A 80 1.49 -12.78 3.26
C PHE A 80 1.76 -11.42 3.91
N PHE A 81 1.74 -11.47 5.24
CA PHE A 81 2.18 -10.40 6.13
C PHE A 81 3.23 -10.95 7.08
N GLN A 82 4.35 -10.27 7.20
CA GLN A 82 5.44 -10.66 8.10
C GLN A 82 6.00 -9.43 8.80
N ILE A 83 6.37 -9.59 10.06
CA ILE A 83 6.98 -8.52 10.86
C ILE A 83 8.30 -9.03 11.40
N ILE A 84 9.35 -8.21 11.33
CA ILE A 84 10.61 -8.44 12.02
C ILE A 84 10.64 -7.54 13.24
N HIS A 85 10.81 -8.15 14.42
CA HIS A 85 10.91 -7.40 15.66
C HIS A 85 12.10 -6.45 15.64
N HIS A 86 11.92 -5.28 16.26
CA HIS A 86 12.97 -4.28 16.42
C HIS A 86 12.96 -3.79 17.87
N ASP A 87 14.10 -3.95 18.51
CA ASP A 87 14.35 -3.72 19.93
C ASP A 87 14.77 -2.28 20.33
N GLY A 88 14.47 -1.31 19.49
CA GLY A 88 14.59 0.12 19.81
C GLY A 88 15.67 0.86 19.03
N LYS A 89 16.95 0.71 19.34
CA LYS A 89 18.00 1.50 18.68
C LYS A 89 18.37 0.93 17.30
N TYR A 90 18.31 1.79 16.28
CA TYR A 90 18.82 1.44 14.97
C TYR A 90 20.33 1.42 14.97
N VAL A 91 20.89 0.26 14.64
CA VAL A 91 22.32 0.11 14.32
C VAL A 91 22.41 -0.31 12.86
N LYS A 92 23.25 0.37 12.09
CA LYS A 92 23.49 0.00 10.69
C LYS A 92 24.18 -1.37 10.66
N LEU A 93 23.50 -2.36 10.09
CA LEU A 93 24.00 -3.73 10.02
C LEU A 93 24.93 -3.91 8.82
N SER A 94 25.88 -4.86 8.95
CA SER A 94 26.56 -5.46 7.81
C SER A 94 25.57 -6.22 6.91
N GLN A 95 25.96 -6.56 5.69
CA GLN A 95 25.12 -7.37 4.80
C GLN A 95 24.85 -8.77 5.39
N GLU A 96 25.83 -9.36 6.05
CA GLU A 96 25.75 -10.68 6.66
C GLU A 96 24.78 -10.69 7.86
N ASP A 97 24.94 -9.74 8.78
CA ASP A 97 24.02 -9.57 9.92
C ASP A 97 22.59 -9.26 9.47
N ALA A 98 22.44 -8.41 8.45
CA ALA A 98 21.16 -8.10 7.86
C ALA A 98 20.47 -9.33 7.27
N ASN A 99 21.22 -10.17 6.56
CA ASN A 99 20.70 -11.43 6.01
C ASN A 99 20.30 -12.41 7.12
N THR A 100 21.08 -12.51 8.18
CA THR A 100 20.79 -13.37 9.35
C THR A 100 19.52 -12.89 10.07
N ARG A 101 19.44 -11.62 10.41
CA ARG A 101 18.25 -11.04 11.06
C ARG A 101 17.01 -11.06 10.17
N SER A 102 17.15 -10.99 8.85
CA SER A 102 16.04 -11.04 7.91
C SER A 102 15.24 -12.35 7.95
N LYS A 103 15.83 -13.42 8.51
CA LYS A 103 15.18 -14.71 8.72
C LYS A 103 14.35 -14.77 10.00
N GLN A 104 14.53 -13.82 10.92
CA GLN A 104 13.84 -13.73 12.20
C GLN A 104 12.53 -12.94 12.06
N PHE A 105 11.57 -13.48 11.34
CA PHE A 105 10.25 -12.86 11.17
C PHE A 105 9.17 -13.69 11.86
N VAL A 106 8.10 -13.01 12.21
CA VAL A 106 6.84 -13.62 12.63
C VAL A 106 5.76 -13.39 11.58
N TRP A 107 4.89 -14.39 11.41
CA TRP A 107 3.69 -14.23 10.60
C TRP A 107 2.73 -13.28 11.28
N ALA A 108 2.12 -12.40 10.52
CA ALA A 108 1.20 -11.39 11.01
C ALA A 108 -0.11 -11.43 10.22
N SER A 109 -1.16 -10.89 10.80
CA SER A 109 -2.39 -10.58 10.07
C SER A 109 -2.34 -9.15 9.51
N PRO A 110 -3.20 -8.80 8.54
CA PRO A 110 -3.39 -7.42 8.10
C PRO A 110 -3.70 -6.49 9.28
N VAL A 111 -4.45 -7.00 10.26
CA VAL A 111 -4.86 -6.24 11.46
C VAL A 111 -3.65 -5.90 12.33
N SER A 112 -2.78 -6.87 12.60
CA SER A 112 -1.55 -6.65 13.37
C SER A 112 -0.60 -5.71 12.65
N ALA A 113 -0.42 -5.89 11.34
CA ALA A 113 0.42 -5.03 10.51
C ALA A 113 -0.09 -3.58 10.50
N ALA A 114 -1.41 -3.38 10.29
CA ALA A 114 -2.02 -2.06 10.29
C ALA A 114 -1.89 -1.37 11.65
N ARG A 115 -2.14 -2.09 12.76
CA ARG A 115 -1.99 -1.53 14.12
C ARG A 115 -0.56 -1.09 14.39
N TYR A 116 0.42 -1.90 14.00
CA TYR A 116 1.82 -1.55 14.19
C TYR A 116 2.21 -0.30 13.39
N ILE A 117 1.76 -0.21 12.13
CA ILE A 117 1.95 0.98 11.29
C ILE A 117 1.24 2.19 11.90
N GLU A 118 -0.01 2.06 12.33
CA GLU A 118 -0.80 3.14 12.93
C GLU A 118 -0.12 3.72 14.18
N VAL A 119 0.34 2.87 15.09
CA VAL A 119 1.03 3.32 16.31
C VAL A 119 2.26 4.17 15.97
N LYS A 120 3.09 3.72 15.02
CA LYS A 120 4.27 4.46 14.57
C LYS A 120 3.91 5.74 13.81
N MET A 121 2.91 5.67 12.95
CA MET A 121 2.38 6.84 12.24
C MET A 121 1.92 7.93 13.22
N ARG A 122 1.15 7.56 14.25
CA ARG A 122 0.70 8.49 15.31
C ARG A 122 1.86 9.07 16.12
N SER A 123 2.85 8.26 16.50
CA SER A 123 4.02 8.72 17.26
C SER A 123 4.85 9.75 16.50
N LEU A 124 4.86 9.65 15.16
CA LEU A 124 5.50 10.59 14.26
C LEU A 124 4.60 11.76 13.84
N LYS A 125 3.32 11.80 14.24
CA LYS A 125 2.32 12.75 13.73
C LYS A 125 2.16 12.70 12.20
N ALA A 126 2.53 11.58 11.57
CA ALA A 126 2.29 11.34 10.15
C ALA A 126 0.81 10.99 9.88
N ARG A 127 0.33 11.24 8.68
CA ARG A 127 -1.05 10.94 8.25
C ARG A 127 -1.14 9.82 7.22
N LEU A 128 0.02 9.33 6.77
CA LEU A 128 0.14 8.18 5.87
C LEU A 128 1.19 7.23 6.44
N GLY A 129 0.83 5.97 6.51
CA GLY A 129 1.73 4.87 6.83
C GLY A 129 1.69 3.78 5.77
N GLY A 130 2.75 2.98 5.69
CA GLY A 130 2.82 1.87 4.74
C GLY A 130 3.84 0.82 5.16
N ALA A 131 3.74 -0.37 4.54
CA ALA A 131 4.70 -1.45 4.68
C ALA A 131 5.94 -1.23 3.79
N TYR A 132 6.95 -2.06 3.99
CA TYR A 132 8.12 -2.08 3.11
C TYR A 132 7.75 -2.66 1.75
N VAL A 133 8.15 -1.95 0.71
CA VAL A 133 7.70 -2.17 -0.68
C VAL A 133 8.31 -3.39 -1.38
N ASN A 134 9.27 -4.05 -0.76
CA ASN A 134 10.01 -5.15 -1.40
C ASN A 134 10.15 -6.33 -0.45
N VAL A 135 10.16 -7.53 -0.99
CA VAL A 135 10.39 -8.75 -0.21
C VAL A 135 11.87 -9.00 0.11
N ASN A 136 12.79 -8.15 -0.34
CA ASN A 136 14.21 -8.23 0.04
C ASN A 136 14.39 -7.75 1.49
N LYS A 137 14.16 -8.66 2.43
CA LYS A 137 14.25 -8.40 3.86
C LYS A 137 15.68 -8.04 4.29
N GLY A 138 16.70 -8.64 3.67
CA GLY A 138 18.11 -8.34 3.95
C GLY A 138 18.40 -6.85 3.71
N TYR A 139 18.02 -6.33 2.55
CA TYR A 139 18.17 -4.91 2.27
C TYR A 139 17.33 -4.03 3.22
N ALA A 140 16.12 -4.45 3.54
CA ALA A 140 15.27 -3.73 4.49
C ALA A 140 15.91 -3.62 5.88
N MET A 141 16.65 -4.67 6.31
CA MET A 141 17.35 -4.65 7.60
C MET A 141 18.49 -3.65 7.66
N MET A 142 19.08 -3.29 6.52
CA MET A 142 20.10 -2.24 6.42
C MET A 142 19.51 -0.82 6.45
N CYS A 143 18.20 -0.68 6.24
CA CYS A 143 17.50 0.59 6.35
C CYS A 143 17.08 0.89 7.80
N PRO A 144 16.85 2.16 8.18
CA PRO A 144 16.18 2.49 9.44
C PRO A 144 14.85 1.73 9.57
N PRO A 145 14.41 1.34 10.79
CA PRO A 145 13.15 0.63 10.98
C PRO A 145 11.94 1.36 10.44
N VAL A 146 11.97 2.68 10.49
CA VAL A 146 10.95 3.57 9.94
C VAL A 146 11.62 4.61 9.06
N SER A 147 11.07 4.81 7.88
CA SER A 147 11.46 5.89 6.97
C SER A 147 10.34 6.93 6.94
N THR A 148 10.72 8.20 7.06
CA THR A 148 9.77 9.33 7.15
C THR A 148 9.56 10.06 5.84
N SER A 149 10.39 9.80 4.82
CA SER A 149 10.40 10.52 3.55
C SER A 149 10.43 9.60 2.31
N ASN A 150 10.41 8.29 2.52
CA ASN A 150 10.42 7.33 1.43
C ASN A 150 9.01 6.98 0.96
N PHE A 151 8.91 6.52 -0.28
CA PHE A 151 7.69 6.08 -0.93
C PHE A 151 6.93 4.98 -0.17
N CYS A 152 5.60 5.14 -0.05
CA CYS A 152 4.66 4.12 0.41
C CYS A 152 3.96 3.49 -0.79
N VAL A 153 4.14 2.19 -0.98
CA VAL A 153 3.49 1.45 -2.08
C VAL A 153 2.00 1.24 -1.83
N GLY A 154 1.21 1.30 -2.89
CA GLY A 154 -0.24 1.18 -2.84
C GLY A 154 -0.78 -0.20 -2.41
N ASP A 155 0.09 -1.21 -2.25
CA ASP A 155 -0.34 -2.55 -1.85
C ASP A 155 -0.91 -2.63 -0.43
N PHE A 156 -0.39 -1.80 0.48
CA PHE A 156 -0.85 -1.76 1.87
C PHE A 156 -0.59 -0.38 2.48
N LEU A 157 -1.64 0.42 2.57
CA LEU A 157 -1.60 1.78 3.11
C LEU A 157 -2.46 1.91 4.36
N VAL A 158 -1.98 2.69 5.32
CA VAL A 158 -2.69 3.09 6.53
C VAL A 158 -2.83 4.61 6.49
N ILE A 159 -4.05 5.11 6.42
CA ILE A 159 -4.36 6.53 6.19
C ILE A 159 -5.19 7.05 7.36
N ASP A 160 -4.74 8.13 7.97
CA ASP A 160 -5.44 8.78 9.08
C ASP A 160 -6.77 9.39 8.60
N SER A 161 -7.82 9.31 9.43
CA SER A 161 -9.14 9.86 9.10
C SER A 161 -9.16 11.36 8.86
N THR A 162 -8.15 12.08 9.34
CA THR A 162 -8.00 13.53 9.15
C THR A 162 -7.12 13.91 7.96
N SER A 163 -6.65 12.92 7.18
CA SER A 163 -5.83 13.16 5.99
C SER A 163 -6.59 13.95 4.92
N ILE A 164 -5.94 15.01 4.40
CA ILE A 164 -6.49 15.87 3.33
C ILE A 164 -6.16 15.34 1.93
N PRO A 165 -4.95 14.85 1.62
CA PRO A 165 -4.60 14.30 0.31
C PRO A 165 -5.60 13.29 -0.23
N ARG A 166 -5.77 13.30 -1.54
CA ARG A 166 -6.61 12.34 -2.28
C ARG A 166 -5.85 11.82 -3.51
N PHE A 167 -6.15 10.61 -3.91
CA PHE A 167 -5.63 10.05 -5.15
C PHE A 167 -6.13 10.85 -6.34
N ASP A 168 -5.22 11.23 -7.23
CA ASP A 168 -5.53 11.97 -8.45
C ASP A 168 -6.13 11.04 -9.49
N CYS A 169 -7.40 11.26 -9.86
CA CYS A 169 -8.10 10.41 -10.82
C CYS A 169 -7.62 10.58 -12.28
N GLU A 170 -6.78 11.55 -12.58
CA GLU A 170 -6.07 11.64 -13.86
C GLU A 170 -4.99 10.55 -13.96
N MET A 171 -4.47 10.08 -12.83
CA MET A 171 -3.46 9.04 -12.79
C MET A 171 -4.09 7.64 -12.85
N THR A 172 -3.56 6.82 -13.75
CA THR A 172 -3.97 5.41 -13.91
C THR A 172 -2.93 4.42 -13.41
N LEU A 173 -1.70 4.89 -13.23
CA LEU A 173 -0.54 4.19 -12.69
C LEU A 173 0.26 5.18 -11.84
N LYS A 174 1.08 4.67 -10.90
CA LYS A 174 1.94 5.49 -10.03
C LYS A 174 1.15 6.51 -9.16
N GLU A 175 -0.11 6.25 -8.93
CA GLU A 175 -0.98 7.06 -8.06
C GLU A 175 -0.48 7.09 -6.62
N ASP A 176 0.19 6.03 -6.18
CA ASP A 176 0.79 5.88 -4.86
C ASP A 176 2.04 6.77 -4.68
N TYR A 177 2.81 7.01 -5.76
CA TYR A 177 3.90 8.00 -5.76
C TYR A 177 3.36 9.41 -5.56
N ASP A 178 2.33 9.80 -6.31
CA ASP A 178 1.68 11.09 -6.16
C ASP A 178 1.07 11.26 -4.75
N PHE A 179 0.35 10.25 -4.28
CA PHE A 179 -0.28 10.27 -2.97
C PHE A 179 0.74 10.39 -1.83
N THR A 180 1.88 9.71 -1.95
CA THR A 180 3.00 9.87 -1.01
C THR A 180 3.57 11.30 -1.06
N ALA A 181 3.78 11.84 -2.26
CA ALA A 181 4.30 13.20 -2.42
C ALA A 181 3.36 14.26 -1.84
N GLN A 182 2.04 14.11 -2.05
CA GLN A 182 1.04 14.98 -1.44
C GLN A 182 1.15 14.98 0.09
N HIS A 183 1.32 13.80 0.73
CA HIS A 183 1.46 13.71 2.18
C HIS A 183 2.76 14.35 2.69
N LEU A 184 3.86 14.13 1.97
CA LEU A 184 5.14 14.76 2.30
C LEU A 184 5.05 16.29 2.16
N HIS A 185 4.40 16.79 1.12
CA HIS A 185 4.20 18.21 0.92
C HIS A 185 3.31 18.83 2.01
N THR A 186 2.21 18.15 2.35
CA THR A 186 1.19 18.68 3.28
C THR A 186 1.63 18.56 4.74
N TYR A 187 2.28 17.45 5.11
CA TYR A 187 2.57 17.13 6.52
C TYR A 187 4.07 17.00 6.83
N GLY A 188 4.95 17.13 5.85
CA GLY A 188 6.40 17.03 6.00
C GLY A 188 6.93 15.61 6.19
N GLN A 189 6.07 14.62 6.42
CA GLN A 189 6.50 13.24 6.69
C GLN A 189 5.42 12.20 6.47
N ILE A 190 5.88 10.95 6.28
CA ILE A 190 5.09 9.72 6.26
C ILE A 190 5.70 8.70 7.23
N ALA A 191 5.10 7.55 7.41
CA ALA A 191 5.63 6.44 8.22
C ALA A 191 5.70 5.13 7.42
N ARG A 192 6.78 4.92 6.65
CA ARG A 192 7.01 3.62 6.02
C ARG A 192 7.78 2.70 6.96
N LEU A 193 7.16 1.59 7.36
CA LEU A 193 7.76 0.63 8.28
C LEU A 193 8.59 -0.42 7.52
N ASN A 194 9.90 -0.31 7.61
CA ASN A 194 10.84 -1.19 6.91
C ASN A 194 11.00 -2.56 7.62
N ARG A 195 10.21 -2.84 8.65
CA ARG A 195 10.13 -4.12 9.36
C ARG A 195 8.77 -4.80 9.21
N VAL A 196 7.87 -4.22 8.42
CA VAL A 196 6.60 -4.82 8.01
C VAL A 196 6.68 -5.17 6.54
N PHE A 197 6.49 -6.44 6.21
CA PHE A 197 6.61 -6.98 4.86
C PHE A 197 5.27 -7.48 4.39
N VAL A 198 4.89 -7.06 3.21
CA VAL A 198 3.69 -7.49 2.52
C VAL A 198 4.09 -7.90 1.12
N LYS A 199 3.60 -9.03 0.64
CA LYS A 199 3.89 -9.52 -0.71
C LYS A 199 2.62 -9.63 -1.53
N ALA A 200 2.57 -8.94 -2.64
CA ALA A 200 1.54 -9.07 -3.66
C ALA A 200 1.99 -9.95 -4.84
N LYS A 201 1.04 -10.51 -5.57
CA LYS A 201 1.29 -11.22 -6.84
C LYS A 201 1.39 -10.22 -7.99
N HIS A 202 2.45 -9.43 -8.02
CA HIS A 202 2.63 -8.49 -9.13
C HIS A 202 2.83 -9.22 -10.46
N TYR A 203 2.23 -8.69 -11.54
CA TYR A 203 2.44 -9.07 -12.95
C TYR A 203 1.97 -10.47 -13.37
N THR A 204 1.47 -11.30 -12.48
CA THR A 204 1.05 -12.67 -12.80
C THR A 204 -0.46 -12.88 -12.87
N ASN A 205 -1.24 -11.89 -12.44
CA ASN A 205 -2.70 -11.96 -12.41
C ASN A 205 -3.30 -11.17 -13.59
N ALA A 206 -4.22 -11.79 -14.32
CA ALA A 206 -5.07 -11.08 -15.28
C ALA A 206 -5.96 -10.06 -14.53
N GLY A 207 -6.27 -8.92 -15.16
CA GLY A 207 -7.13 -7.88 -14.57
C GLY A 207 -6.38 -6.78 -13.81
N GLY A 208 -7.13 -5.87 -13.17
CA GLY A 208 -6.58 -4.75 -12.42
C GLY A 208 -5.72 -3.79 -13.25
N ALA A 209 -4.71 -3.18 -12.62
CA ALA A 209 -3.79 -2.25 -13.28
C ALA A 209 -2.90 -2.92 -14.34
N VAL A 210 -2.67 -4.23 -14.23
CA VAL A 210 -1.84 -5.00 -15.18
C VAL A 210 -2.47 -5.01 -16.58
N ALA A 211 -3.79 -5.13 -16.67
CA ALA A 211 -4.52 -5.20 -17.95
C ALA A 211 -4.40 -3.91 -18.80
N VAL A 212 -4.04 -2.80 -18.17
CA VAL A 212 -3.96 -1.50 -18.83
C VAL A 212 -2.54 -0.93 -18.88
N ARG A 213 -1.57 -1.66 -18.32
CA ARG A 213 -0.18 -1.21 -18.23
C ARG A 213 0.53 -1.39 -19.58
N ASN A 214 1.08 -0.31 -20.10
CA ASN A 214 1.97 -0.28 -21.26
C ASN A 214 2.93 0.91 -21.13
N ASP A 215 3.96 0.95 -21.98
CA ASP A 215 4.99 1.99 -21.92
C ASP A 215 4.42 3.40 -22.09
N GLU A 216 3.46 3.59 -22.96
CA GLU A 216 2.84 4.90 -23.20
C GLU A 216 2.16 5.42 -21.94
N ARG A 217 1.37 4.59 -21.25
CA ARG A 217 0.71 4.94 -19.99
C ARG A 217 1.71 5.18 -18.86
N GLU A 218 2.76 4.37 -18.78
CA GLU A 218 3.83 4.61 -17.80
C GLU A 218 4.45 5.99 -18.00
N GLN A 219 4.84 6.32 -19.25
CA GLN A 219 5.41 7.63 -19.56
C GLN A 219 4.42 8.78 -19.35
N TYR A 220 3.14 8.58 -19.66
CA TYR A 220 2.11 9.58 -19.38
C TYR A 220 2.04 9.90 -17.88
N ASN A 221 1.95 8.88 -17.03
CA ASN A 221 1.90 9.06 -15.59
C ASN A 221 3.19 9.67 -15.01
N ILE A 222 4.36 9.32 -15.56
CA ILE A 222 5.64 9.96 -15.18
C ILE A 222 5.65 11.44 -15.54
N LYS A 223 5.09 11.83 -16.69
CA LYS A 223 4.95 13.25 -17.07
C LYS A 223 4.05 14.01 -16.08
N ILE A 224 2.91 13.41 -15.66
CA ILE A 224 2.05 14.01 -14.63
C ILE A 224 2.82 14.20 -13.33
N LEU A 225 3.51 13.16 -12.82
CA LEU A 225 4.32 13.25 -11.61
C LEU A 225 5.34 14.39 -11.67
N ARG A 226 6.08 14.49 -12.77
CA ARG A 226 7.13 15.52 -12.94
C ARG A 226 6.56 16.92 -13.08
N ARG A 227 5.38 17.07 -13.69
CA ARG A 227 4.65 18.35 -13.77
C ARG A 227 4.17 18.80 -12.39
N LYS A 228 3.57 17.88 -11.60
CA LYS A 228 3.04 18.18 -10.25
C LYS A 228 4.15 18.43 -9.23
N TRP A 229 5.26 17.69 -9.35
CA TRP A 229 6.35 17.66 -8.37
C TRP A 229 7.71 17.91 -9.04
N PRO A 230 7.99 19.13 -9.51
CA PRO A 230 9.25 19.44 -10.18
C PRO A 230 10.46 19.07 -9.32
N GLY A 231 11.42 18.31 -9.89
CA GLY A 231 12.65 17.89 -9.23
C GLY A 231 12.53 16.72 -8.23
N VAL A 232 11.32 16.33 -7.84
CA VAL A 232 11.12 15.23 -6.88
C VAL A 232 11.30 13.87 -7.53
N PHE A 233 10.68 13.62 -8.69
CA PHE A 233 10.72 12.32 -9.34
C PHE A 233 11.77 12.26 -10.45
N ARG A 234 12.83 11.49 -10.21
CA ARG A 234 13.95 11.29 -11.13
C ARG A 234 13.89 9.90 -11.76
N ALA A 235 14.54 9.72 -12.91
CA ALA A 235 14.69 8.39 -13.51
C ALA A 235 15.42 7.46 -12.53
N HIS A 236 15.01 6.19 -12.50
CA HIS A 236 15.73 5.19 -11.70
C HIS A 236 17.03 4.82 -12.41
N PRO A 237 18.20 4.89 -11.75
CA PRO A 237 19.50 4.76 -12.43
C PRO A 237 19.75 3.35 -12.99
N PHE A 238 19.09 2.32 -12.45
CA PHE A 238 19.35 0.91 -12.78
C PHE A 238 18.12 0.14 -13.26
N ARG A 239 16.97 0.81 -13.34
CA ARG A 239 15.72 0.20 -13.82
C ARG A 239 15.27 0.94 -15.06
N GLY A 240 14.54 0.29 -15.93
CA GLY A 240 14.14 0.83 -17.22
C GLY A 240 13.46 2.21 -17.19
N PRO A 241 13.16 2.79 -18.35
CA PRO A 241 12.65 4.17 -18.48
C PRO A 241 11.30 4.41 -17.77
N ASN A 242 10.57 3.35 -17.48
CA ASN A 242 9.28 3.40 -16.79
C ASN A 242 9.39 3.42 -15.27
N GLU A 243 10.61 3.41 -14.73
CA GLU A 243 10.82 3.45 -13.29
C GLU A 243 11.34 4.81 -12.84
N VAL A 244 10.70 5.32 -11.80
CA VAL A 244 11.11 6.55 -11.14
C VAL A 244 11.48 6.30 -9.69
N ARG A 245 12.34 7.16 -9.16
CA ARG A 245 12.63 7.25 -7.73
C ARG A 245 12.25 8.64 -7.22
N MET A 246 11.82 8.70 -6.01
CA MET A 246 11.61 9.90 -5.24
C MET A 246 12.92 10.31 -4.56
#